data_80936e2575b6ded3ce220f5e76d36399
#
_entry.id   80936e2575b6ded3ce220f5e76d36399
#
_cell.length_a   1.000
_cell.length_b   1.000
_cell.length_c   1.000
_cell.angle_alpha   90.00
_cell.angle_beta   90.00
_cell.angle_gamma   90.00
#
_symmetry.space_group_name_H-M   'P 1'
#
loop_
_entity.id
_entity.type
_entity.pdbx_description
1 polymer ?
#
loop_
_entity_poly.entity_id
_entity_poly.type
_entity_poly.pdbx_seq_one_letter_code
_entity_poly.pdbx_strand_id
1 'polypeptide(L)'
;MRWAGGWRWAGRAAATAACAVAIGSCSSGSSGPVLTIHNFAFSPQPLTIKVGQQLTIRNQDQSLHGFATDNGVVVLGAVNPGGTRVAVFTTPGRYTYHCTLHAAMKGVLIVR
;
A
#
# COMPACT_ATOMS: atom_id res chain seq x y z
N MET A 1 -30.19 60.08 -26.56
CA MET A 1 -30.01 59.61 -26.29
C MET A 1 -29.64 58.75 -25.82
N ARG A 2 -29.72 58.18 -25.63
CA ARG A 2 -29.38 57.45 -25.15
C ARG A 2 -28.87 56.57 -24.93
N TRP A 3 -28.79 56.06 -24.70
CA TRP A 3 -28.29 55.28 -24.47
C TRP A 3 -27.98 54.41 -23.91
N ALA A 4 -27.80 53.86 -23.69
CA ALA A 4 -27.53 53.17 -23.20
C ALA A 4 -27.16 52.34 -22.83
N GLY A 5 -26.92 51.80 -22.57
CA GLY A 5 -26.52 51.06 -22.20
C GLY A 5 -26.27 50.08 -21.85
N GLY A 6 -26.10 49.49 -21.61
CA GLY A 6 -25.87 48.65 -21.18
C GLY A 6 -25.22 47.78 -21.03
N TRP A 7 -25.15 47.68 -20.81
CA TRP A 7 -24.42 46.86 -20.65
C TRP A 7 -24.26 46.07 -19.82
N ARG A 8 -24.24 45.70 -19.65
CA ARG A 8 -24.04 45.00 -18.98
C ARG A 8 -23.49 44.08 -18.82
N TRP A 9 -23.37 43.59 -18.85
CA TRP A 9 -22.83 42.70 -18.73
C TRP A 9 -22.47 41.93 -18.10
N ALA A 10 -22.32 41.51 -17.85
CA ALA A 10 -22.01 40.92 -17.41
C ALA A 10 -21.46 40.08 -17.07
N GLY A 11 -21.12 39.64 -16.88
CA GLY A 11 -20.58 38.91 -16.52
C GLY A 11 -20.37 37.92 -16.08
N ARG A 12 -20.34 37.52 -15.90
CA ARG A 12 -20.15 36.68 -15.47
C ARG A 12 -19.55 35.81 -15.18
N ALA A 13 -19.25 35.35 -14.95
CA ALA A 13 -18.69 34.67 -14.72
C ALA A 13 -18.40 33.67 -14.36
N ALA A 14 -18.17 33.21 -14.14
CA ALA A 14 -17.91 32.41 -13.89
C ALA A 14 -17.38 31.49 -13.41
N ALA A 15 -17.07 31.10 -13.14
CA ALA A 15 -16.60 30.38 -12.68
C ALA A 15 -16.23 29.46 -12.36
N THR A 16 -15.97 29.04 -12.17
CA THR A 16 -15.62 28.27 -11.98
C THR A 16 -15.17 27.36 -11.50
N ALA A 17 -14.96 26.94 -11.26
CA ALA A 17 -14.60 26.17 -10.83
C ALA A 17 -14.07 25.27 -10.51
N ALA A 18 -13.73 24.90 -10.37
CA ALA A 18 -13.17 24.17 -10.04
C ALA A 18 -12.83 23.25 -9.57
N CYS A 19 -12.68 22.86 -9.38
CA CYS A 19 -12.39 22.04 -9.00
C CYS A 19 -11.77 21.23 -8.62
N ALA A 20 -11.42 20.95 -8.49
CA ALA A 20 -10.83 20.29 -8.15
C ALA A 20 -10.49 19.37 -7.75
N VAL A 21 -10.36 19.03 -7.57
CA VAL A 21 -10.03 18.26 -7.28
C VAL A 21 -9.56 17.41 -6.86
N ALA A 22 -9.39 17.10 -6.70
CA ALA A 22 -8.95 16.40 -6.28
C ALA A 22 -8.46 15.63 -5.89
N ILE A 23 -8.19 15.50 -5.73
CA ILE A 23 -7.71 14.83 -5.55
C ILE A 23 -7.24 14.21 -4.84
N GLY A 24 -7.15 14.10 -4.62
CA GLY A 24 -6.70 13.60 -3.97
C GLY A 24 -6.46 12.81 -3.53
N SER A 25 -6.54 12.66 -3.38
CA SER A 25 -6.36 12.05 -2.96
C SER A 25 -5.83 11.30 -2.61
N CYS A 26 -5.60 11.13 -2.59
CA CYS A 26 -5.23 10.40 -2.43
C CYS A 26 -4.59 9.88 -1.74
N SER A 27 -4.37 9.86 -1.42
CA SER A 27 -3.79 9.50 -0.86
C SER A 27 -3.60 8.78 -0.10
N SER A 28 -3.78 8.69 0.24
CA SER A 28 -3.69 8.19 0.97
C SER A 28 -3.44 7.15 1.17
N GLY A 29 -3.43 6.88 1.12
CA GLY A 29 -3.32 6.01 1.29
C GLY A 29 -2.97 4.99 1.35
N SER A 30 -2.70 4.75 1.32
CA SER A 30 -2.32 3.83 1.56
C SER A 30 -2.36 2.77 1.37
N SER A 31 -2.66 2.51 1.20
CA SER A 31 -2.97 1.42 1.24
C SER A 31 -2.39 0.47 0.52
N GLY A 32 -2.09 -0.11 0.09
CA GLY A 32 -1.55 -1.28 -0.48
C GLY A 32 -1.81 -2.49 0.36
N PRO A 33 -1.41 -3.65 -0.09
CA PRO A 33 -1.60 -4.89 0.62
C PRO A 33 -0.82 -4.92 1.92
N VAL A 34 -1.40 -5.58 2.91
CA VAL A 34 -0.79 -5.76 4.23
C VAL A 34 -0.75 -7.24 4.55
N LEU A 35 0.42 -7.73 4.90
CA LEU A 35 0.60 -9.07 5.44
C LEU A 35 0.80 -8.92 6.94
N THR A 36 -0.10 -9.48 7.70
CA THR A 36 -0.10 -9.34 9.14
C THR A 36 0.50 -10.58 9.79
N ILE A 37 1.30 -10.37 10.81
CA ILE A 37 1.81 -11.42 11.67
C ILE A 37 1.05 -11.34 12.98
N HIS A 38 0.32 -12.42 13.30
CA HIS A 38 -0.48 -12.49 14.51
C HIS A 38 -0.55 -13.93 14.98
N ASN A 39 -0.34 -14.15 16.26
CA ASN A 39 -0.32 -15.48 16.85
C ASN A 39 0.65 -16.41 16.12
N PHE A 40 1.83 -15.90 15.79
CA PHE A 40 2.87 -16.66 15.13
C PHE A 40 2.40 -17.23 13.78
N ALA A 41 1.59 -16.47 13.06
CA ALA A 41 1.10 -16.85 11.74
C ALA A 41 1.01 -15.64 10.84
N PHE A 42 1.21 -15.87 9.55
CA PHE A 42 1.02 -14.83 8.52
C PHE A 42 -0.41 -14.88 8.01
N SER A 43 -0.98 -13.70 7.79
CA SER A 43 -2.35 -13.60 7.28
C SER A 43 -2.53 -12.31 6.48
N PRO A 44 -3.21 -12.35 5.34
CA PRO A 44 -3.73 -13.53 4.69
C PRO A 44 -2.63 -14.31 3.98
N GLN A 45 -2.86 -15.57 3.76
CA GLN A 45 -1.99 -16.36 2.91
C GLN A 45 -2.81 -17.50 2.31
N PRO A 46 -2.67 -17.77 1.02
CA PRO A 46 -1.81 -17.03 0.09
C PRO A 46 -2.32 -15.61 -0.12
N LEU A 47 -1.40 -14.72 -0.40
CA LEU A 47 -1.70 -13.33 -0.71
C LEU A 47 -1.24 -13.04 -2.13
N THR A 48 -2.07 -12.35 -2.90
CA THR A 48 -1.73 -11.95 -4.26
C THR A 48 -1.51 -10.44 -4.31
N ILE A 49 -0.39 -10.04 -4.87
CA ILE A 49 -0.06 -8.63 -5.07
C ILE A 49 0.41 -8.41 -6.51
N LYS A 50 0.56 -7.16 -6.87
CA LYS A 50 1.06 -6.79 -8.19
C LYS A 50 2.54 -6.47 -8.14
N VAL A 51 3.21 -6.71 -9.26
CA VAL A 51 4.61 -6.31 -9.44
C VAL A 51 4.74 -4.82 -9.16
N GLY A 52 5.75 -4.45 -8.38
CA GLY A 52 6.02 -3.05 -8.04
C GLY A 52 5.16 -2.49 -6.93
N GLN A 53 4.17 -3.24 -6.47
CA GLN A 53 3.31 -2.79 -5.39
C GLN A 53 4.02 -2.94 -4.06
N GLN A 54 3.88 -1.96 -3.19
CA GLN A 54 4.47 -2.04 -1.86
C GLN A 54 3.64 -2.96 -0.98
N LEU A 55 4.29 -3.96 -0.40
CA LEU A 55 3.69 -4.85 0.57
C LEU A 55 4.15 -4.44 1.95
N THR A 56 3.21 -4.15 2.83
CA THR A 56 3.52 -3.83 4.22
C THR A 56 3.41 -5.10 5.04
N ILE A 57 4.46 -5.42 5.77
CA ILE A 57 4.46 -6.52 6.72
C ILE A 57 4.34 -5.93 8.11
N ARG A 58 3.29 -6.30 8.81
CA ARG A 58 2.97 -5.74 10.12
C ARG A 58 3.02 -6.82 11.16
N ASN A 59 3.79 -6.60 12.20
CA ASN A 59 3.88 -7.53 13.32
C ASN A 59 2.95 -7.08 14.44
N GLN A 60 1.88 -7.82 14.64
CA GLN A 60 0.93 -7.55 15.72
C GLN A 60 1.18 -8.42 16.97
N ASP A 61 2.20 -9.25 16.92
CA ASP A 61 2.59 -10.01 18.09
C ASP A 61 3.49 -9.19 19.02
N GLN A 62 3.68 -9.69 20.20
CA GLN A 62 4.62 -9.11 21.14
C GLN A 62 6.02 -9.71 20.98
N SER A 63 6.16 -10.70 20.14
CA SER A 63 7.44 -11.33 19.82
C SER A 63 8.05 -10.73 18.58
N LEU A 64 9.37 -10.73 18.54
CA LEU A 64 10.10 -10.33 17.34
C LEU A 64 9.90 -11.39 16.28
N HIS A 65 9.63 -10.94 15.07
CA HIS A 65 9.51 -11.81 13.90
C HIS A 65 10.41 -11.30 12.79
N GLY A 66 10.48 -12.04 11.71
CA GLY A 66 11.21 -11.63 10.53
C GLY A 66 10.46 -12.04 9.29
N PHE A 67 11.00 -11.69 8.14
CA PHE A 67 10.39 -12.07 6.86
C PHE A 67 11.49 -12.25 5.84
N ALA A 68 11.46 -13.37 5.18
CA ALA A 68 12.36 -13.64 4.05
C ALA A 68 11.68 -14.62 3.11
N THR A 69 11.86 -14.38 1.80
CA THR A 69 11.45 -15.37 0.81
C THR A 69 12.45 -16.53 0.85
N ASP A 70 11.95 -17.72 0.59
CA ASP A 70 12.79 -18.92 0.63
C ASP A 70 13.91 -18.87 -0.41
N ASN A 71 13.68 -18.18 -1.54
CA ASN A 71 14.69 -18.03 -2.57
C ASN A 71 15.64 -16.85 -2.33
N GLY A 72 15.46 -16.13 -1.23
CA GLY A 72 16.37 -15.04 -0.88
C GLY A 72 16.19 -13.75 -1.66
N VAL A 73 15.16 -13.64 -2.49
CA VAL A 73 14.94 -12.44 -3.31
C VAL A 73 14.59 -11.24 -2.44
N VAL A 74 13.82 -11.46 -1.38
CA VAL A 74 13.49 -10.41 -0.42
C VAL A 74 13.81 -10.91 0.97
N VAL A 75 14.67 -10.18 1.68
CA VAL A 75 15.05 -10.49 3.05
C VAL A 75 14.91 -9.19 3.84
N LEU A 76 13.95 -9.13 4.73
CA LEU A 76 13.71 -7.92 5.51
C LEU A 76 14.35 -7.94 6.89
N GLY A 77 14.72 -9.11 7.35
CA GLY A 77 15.23 -9.24 8.72
C GLY A 77 14.11 -9.04 9.72
N ALA A 78 14.43 -8.39 10.83
CA ALA A 78 13.53 -8.32 11.95
C ALA A 78 12.38 -7.33 11.73
N VAL A 79 11.20 -7.72 12.17
CA VAL A 79 10.03 -6.86 12.26
C VAL A 79 9.70 -6.76 13.73
N ASN A 80 9.89 -5.58 14.31
CA ASN A 80 9.71 -5.39 15.74
C ASN A 80 8.25 -5.57 16.14
N PRO A 81 7.99 -5.97 17.39
CA PRO A 81 6.62 -6.01 17.90
C PRO A 81 5.91 -4.67 17.65
N GLY A 82 4.74 -4.73 17.06
CA GLY A 82 3.98 -3.53 16.72
C GLY A 82 4.52 -2.75 15.55
N GLY A 83 5.63 -3.18 14.96
CA GLY A 83 6.28 -2.47 13.87
C GLY A 83 5.86 -2.98 12.51
N THR A 84 6.39 -2.31 11.49
CA THR A 84 6.13 -2.65 10.09
C THR A 84 7.42 -2.61 9.29
N ARG A 85 7.44 -3.37 8.21
CA ARG A 85 8.48 -3.30 7.18
C ARG A 85 7.78 -3.32 5.82
N VAL A 86 8.44 -2.78 4.83
CA VAL A 86 7.89 -2.72 3.47
C VAL A 86 8.77 -3.51 2.53
N ALA A 87 8.12 -4.29 1.67
CA ALA A 87 8.79 -5.05 0.62
C ALA A 87 8.20 -4.70 -0.73
N VAL A 88 9.04 -4.74 -1.77
CA VAL A 88 8.61 -4.55 -3.15
C VAL A 88 9.14 -5.72 -3.96
N PHE A 89 8.25 -6.35 -4.72
CA PHE A 89 8.62 -7.45 -5.60
C PHE A 89 8.57 -6.98 -7.04
N THR A 90 9.66 -7.14 -7.75
CA THR A 90 9.79 -6.64 -9.12
C THR A 90 9.64 -7.72 -10.18
N THR A 91 9.58 -8.98 -9.77
CA THR A 91 9.45 -10.10 -10.70
C THR A 91 8.20 -10.90 -10.36
N PRO A 92 7.34 -11.18 -11.33
CA PRO A 92 6.16 -12.01 -11.08
C PRO A 92 6.58 -13.43 -10.71
N GLY A 93 5.74 -14.08 -9.94
CA GLY A 93 5.97 -15.46 -9.58
C GLY A 93 5.29 -15.84 -8.29
N ARG A 94 5.49 -17.09 -7.93
CA ARG A 94 4.99 -17.63 -6.68
C ARG A 94 6.17 -17.72 -5.72
N TYR A 95 6.04 -17.04 -4.60
CA TYR A 95 7.10 -16.98 -3.60
C TYR A 95 6.62 -17.65 -2.33
N THR A 96 7.37 -18.63 -1.86
CA THR A 96 7.20 -19.09 -0.48
C THR A 96 8.08 -18.25 0.41
N TYR A 97 7.63 -17.99 1.61
CA TYR A 97 8.37 -17.17 2.57
C TYR A 97 8.23 -17.76 3.96
N HIS A 98 9.07 -17.28 4.85
CA HIS A 98 9.09 -17.77 6.22
C HIS A 98 9.51 -16.65 7.16
N CYS A 99 9.25 -16.86 8.44
CA CYS A 99 9.81 -16.03 9.50
C CYS A 99 11.24 -16.48 9.75
N THR A 100 12.15 -15.52 9.79
CA THR A 100 13.56 -15.84 9.97
C THR A 100 13.88 -16.35 11.37
N LEU A 101 12.98 -16.13 12.33
CA LEU A 101 13.20 -16.51 13.73
C LEU A 101 12.39 -17.73 14.15
N HIS A 102 11.37 -18.10 13.38
CA HIS A 102 10.45 -19.18 13.73
C HIS A 102 10.16 -19.99 12.48
N ALA A 103 10.91 -21.07 12.31
CA ALA A 103 10.92 -21.81 11.03
C ALA A 103 9.56 -22.38 10.65
N ALA A 104 8.65 -22.59 11.61
CA ALA A 104 7.33 -23.12 11.31
C ALA A 104 6.39 -22.07 10.72
N MET A 105 6.73 -20.80 10.81
CA MET A 105 5.90 -19.71 10.26
C MET A 105 6.20 -19.55 8.79
N LYS A 106 5.26 -19.92 7.94
CA LYS A 106 5.44 -19.92 6.49
C LYS A 106 4.18 -19.42 5.81
N GLY A 107 4.36 -18.98 4.58
CA GLY A 107 3.23 -18.59 3.75
C GLY A 107 3.59 -18.56 2.28
N VAL A 108 2.61 -18.17 1.48
CA VAL A 108 2.75 -18.09 0.02
C VAL A 108 2.29 -16.72 -0.44
N LEU A 109 3.11 -16.13 -1.31
CA LEU A 109 2.83 -14.85 -1.94
C LEU A 109 2.81 -15.06 -3.46
N ILE A 110 1.78 -14.55 -4.11
CA ILE A 110 1.66 -14.57 -5.56
C ILE A 110 1.86 -13.14 -6.06
N VAL A 111 2.82 -12.96 -6.95
CA VAL A 111 3.11 -11.65 -7.56
C VAL A 111 2.76 -11.73 -9.03
N ARG A 112 1.92 -10.82 -9.49
CA ARG A 112 1.46 -10.81 -10.88
C ARG A 112 1.87 -9.56 -11.61
#